data_cbbb9e8e087a8e433f9ec86c047c9816
#
_entry.id   cbbb9e8e087a8e433f9ec86c047c9816
#
_cell.length_a   1.000
_cell.length_b   1.000
_cell.length_c   1.000
_cell.angle_alpha   90.00
_cell.angle_beta   90.00
_cell.angle_gamma   90.00
#
_symmetry.space_group_name_H-M   'P 1'
#
loop_
_entity.id
_entity.type
_entity.pdbx_description
1 polymer ?
#
loop_
_entity_poly.entity_id
_entity_poly.type
_entity_poly.pdbx_seq_one_letter_code
_entity_poly.pdbx_strand_id
1 'polypeptide(L)'
;PGLGTKNYGAHGGVAPRVYKLAELKALVAYPDARGVTLVPEFEMPGHSGAALRSLPEIFDAINPDSKQPVGMGCMNMSNEVLYPALDMLIAEMCDVFRSSPYFHIGSDEVTSGRLSLHPGYRAFLATHGLKDERQLAAHFVAAVCAMVKKHGKKAIKWEGLANFATKDVIIMCWEGNSTFASEALARGYTTIT
;
A
#
# COMPACT_ATOMS: atom_id res chain seq x y z
N PRO A 1 6.61 11.34 -16.88
CA PRO A 1 7.70 12.27 -16.82
C PRO A 1 8.28 12.26 -15.43
N GLY A 2 9.47 11.64 -15.22
CA GLY A 2 10.45 11.77 -14.18
C GLY A 2 10.13 12.30 -12.77
N LEU A 3 8.93 12.11 -12.29
CA LEU A 3 8.55 12.51 -10.95
C LEU A 3 9.32 11.65 -9.94
N GLY A 4 10.22 12.26 -9.20
CA GLY A 4 11.07 11.58 -8.21
C GLY A 4 12.52 11.37 -8.62
N THR A 5 12.89 11.55 -9.88
CA THR A 5 14.27 11.33 -10.32
C THR A 5 15.28 12.36 -9.77
N LYS A 6 14.82 13.51 -9.31
CA LYS A 6 15.73 14.57 -8.78
C LYS A 6 16.30 14.23 -7.39
N ASN A 7 15.69 13.32 -6.63
CA ASN A 7 16.07 13.03 -5.25
C ASN A 7 16.71 11.66 -5.03
N TYR A 8 16.63 10.79 -6.03
CA TYR A 8 17.38 9.54 -6.00
C TYR A 8 18.69 9.79 -6.71
N GLY A 9 19.71 10.20 -5.96
CA GLY A 9 21.06 10.27 -6.47
C GLY A 9 21.46 8.96 -7.13
N ALA A 10 22.31 9.02 -8.14
CA ALA A 10 22.84 7.85 -8.80
C ALA A 10 23.54 6.95 -7.77
N HIS A 11 22.92 5.86 -7.36
CA HIS A 11 23.57 4.82 -6.59
C HIS A 11 24.54 4.08 -7.51
N GLY A 12 25.85 4.15 -7.22
CA GLY A 12 26.87 3.50 -8.01
C GLY A 12 27.03 4.05 -9.44
N GLY A 13 26.71 5.34 -9.69
CA GLY A 13 26.89 5.97 -11.00
C GLY A 13 25.81 5.62 -12.04
N VAL A 14 24.77 4.87 -11.67
CA VAL A 14 23.67 4.54 -12.59
C VAL A 14 22.61 5.64 -12.56
N ALA A 15 22.25 6.16 -13.73
CA ALA A 15 21.17 7.15 -13.84
C ALA A 15 19.82 6.57 -13.35
N PRO A 16 18.98 7.40 -12.70
CA PRO A 16 17.63 6.98 -12.32
C PRO A 16 16.86 6.46 -13.53
N ARG A 17 16.21 5.29 -13.38
CA ARG A 17 15.44 4.64 -14.43
C ARG A 17 14.01 4.41 -13.99
N VAL A 18 13.10 4.55 -14.94
CA VAL A 18 11.70 4.16 -14.80
C VAL A 18 11.42 3.08 -15.86
N TYR A 19 10.84 1.97 -15.45
CA TYR A 19 10.41 0.95 -16.41
C TYR A 19 9.26 1.50 -17.26
N LYS A 20 9.36 1.26 -18.56
CA LYS A 20 8.21 1.42 -19.45
C LYS A 20 7.25 0.26 -19.25
N LEU A 21 5.97 0.48 -19.53
CA LEU A 21 4.95 -0.57 -19.40
C LEU A 21 5.30 -1.84 -20.20
N ALA A 22 5.83 -1.67 -21.40
CA ALA A 22 6.28 -2.81 -22.23
C ALA A 22 7.46 -3.57 -21.60
N GLU A 23 8.38 -2.86 -20.94
CA GLU A 23 9.52 -3.47 -20.25
C GLU A 23 9.04 -4.27 -19.03
N LEU A 24 8.07 -3.74 -18.25
CA LEU A 24 7.45 -4.46 -17.14
C LEU A 24 6.71 -5.73 -17.61
N LYS A 25 5.94 -5.64 -18.68
CA LYS A 25 5.25 -6.81 -19.25
C LYS A 25 6.24 -7.86 -19.73
N ALA A 26 7.34 -7.48 -20.35
CA ALA A 26 8.39 -8.41 -20.76
C ALA A 26 9.12 -9.01 -19.54
N LEU A 27 9.34 -8.21 -18.49
CA LEU A 27 9.92 -8.67 -17.23
C LEU A 27 9.03 -9.74 -16.57
N VAL A 28 7.71 -9.58 -16.58
CA VAL A 28 6.76 -10.58 -16.04
C VAL A 28 6.76 -11.85 -16.87
N ALA A 29 6.73 -11.72 -18.20
CA ALA A 29 6.70 -12.88 -19.09
C ALA A 29 7.97 -13.76 -19.02
N TYR A 30 9.12 -13.18 -18.70
CA TYR A 30 10.39 -13.90 -18.64
C TYR A 30 10.42 -14.96 -17.53
N PRO A 31 10.11 -14.67 -16.26
CA PRO A 31 10.04 -15.68 -15.19
C PRO A 31 8.82 -16.61 -15.36
N ASP A 32 7.68 -16.11 -15.85
CA ASP A 32 6.49 -16.93 -16.09
C ASP A 32 6.80 -18.11 -17.01
N ALA A 33 7.56 -17.87 -18.10
CA ALA A 33 8.01 -18.92 -19.00
C ALA A 33 8.95 -19.96 -18.36
N ARG A 34 9.38 -19.71 -17.12
CA ARG A 34 10.28 -20.56 -16.31
C ARG A 34 9.62 -21.11 -15.07
N GLY A 35 8.31 -20.97 -14.96
CA GLY A 35 7.55 -21.45 -13.79
C GLY A 35 7.73 -20.61 -12.53
N VAL A 36 8.19 -19.36 -12.67
CA VAL A 36 8.35 -18.41 -11.55
C VAL A 36 7.32 -17.29 -11.68
N THR A 37 6.49 -17.12 -10.67
CA THR A 37 5.48 -16.07 -10.62
C THR A 37 6.01 -14.84 -9.87
N LEU A 38 5.97 -13.68 -10.50
CA LEU A 38 6.29 -12.42 -9.84
C LEU A 38 5.06 -11.88 -9.10
N VAL A 39 5.19 -11.64 -7.81
CA VAL A 39 4.17 -10.96 -7.01
C VAL A 39 4.48 -9.46 -7.00
N PRO A 40 3.59 -8.60 -7.53
CA PRO A 40 3.79 -7.17 -7.43
C PRO A 40 3.58 -6.70 -6.00
N GLU A 41 4.41 -5.76 -5.56
CA GLU A 41 4.24 -5.04 -4.32
C GLU A 41 4.09 -3.54 -4.60
N PHE A 42 3.06 -2.94 -4.02
CA PHE A 42 2.87 -1.51 -3.99
C PHE A 42 2.64 -1.08 -2.54
N GLU A 43 3.65 -0.40 -1.99
CA GLU A 43 3.65 0.01 -0.59
C GLU A 43 2.58 1.03 -0.27
N MET A 44 1.74 0.70 0.72
CA MET A 44 0.67 1.57 1.20
C MET A 44 0.22 1.19 2.63
N PRO A 45 -0.13 2.14 3.48
CA PRO A 45 -0.04 3.59 3.29
C PRO A 45 1.35 4.17 3.62
N GLY A 46 2.24 3.38 4.26
CA GLY A 46 3.63 3.72 4.55
C GLY A 46 4.53 3.57 3.31
N HIS A 47 5.83 3.87 3.47
CA HIS A 47 6.88 3.75 2.44
C HIS A 47 6.51 4.33 1.06
N SER A 48 5.49 5.16 1.00
CA SER A 48 4.84 5.66 -0.22
C SER A 48 5.38 6.99 -0.72
N GLY A 49 6.58 7.38 -0.31
CA GLY A 49 7.16 8.69 -0.60
C GLY A 49 7.20 9.08 -2.08
N ALA A 50 7.25 8.13 -3.02
CA ALA A 50 7.13 8.42 -4.44
C ALA A 50 5.73 8.91 -4.82
N ALA A 51 4.68 8.24 -4.33
CA ALA A 51 3.29 8.62 -4.56
C ALA A 51 2.98 10.00 -3.93
N LEU A 52 3.39 10.21 -2.67
CA LEU A 52 3.19 11.46 -1.94
C LEU A 52 3.79 12.67 -2.67
N ARG A 53 4.98 12.51 -3.28
CA ARG A 53 5.62 13.58 -4.05
C ARG A 53 5.04 13.77 -5.44
N SER A 54 4.47 12.72 -6.01
CA SER A 54 3.95 12.75 -7.38
C SER A 54 2.61 13.47 -7.48
N LEU A 55 1.70 13.17 -6.57
CA LEU A 55 0.33 13.71 -6.51
C LEU A 55 -0.05 13.95 -5.05
N PRO A 56 0.56 14.96 -4.39
CA PRO A 56 0.38 15.22 -2.98
C PRO A 56 -1.09 15.52 -2.61
N GLU A 57 -1.85 16.12 -3.50
CA GLU A 57 -3.27 16.42 -3.31
C GLU A 57 -4.15 15.16 -3.18
N ILE A 58 -3.68 14.03 -3.71
CA ILE A 58 -4.37 12.74 -3.63
C ILE A 58 -3.83 11.93 -2.45
N PHE A 59 -2.51 11.81 -2.38
CA PHE A 59 -1.86 10.84 -1.50
C PHE A 59 -1.41 11.40 -0.16
N ASP A 60 -0.99 12.68 -0.09
CA ASP A 60 -0.41 13.24 1.13
C ASP A 60 -1.45 13.94 2.01
N ALA A 61 -1.18 13.99 3.30
CA ALA A 61 -1.93 14.77 4.26
C ALA A 61 -1.29 16.17 4.39
N ILE A 62 -1.58 17.06 3.44
CA ILE A 62 -1.11 18.45 3.49
C ILE A 62 -2.09 19.29 4.32
N ASN A 63 -1.60 19.88 5.40
CA ASN A 63 -2.40 20.85 6.16
C ASN A 63 -2.61 22.10 5.31
N PRO A 64 -3.87 22.51 5.04
CA PRO A 64 -4.17 23.60 4.12
C PRO A 64 -3.72 24.97 4.63
N ASP A 65 -3.56 25.16 5.94
CA ASP A 65 -3.15 26.43 6.54
C ASP A 65 -1.63 26.57 6.55
N SER A 66 -0.92 25.56 7.08
CA SER A 66 0.54 25.58 7.16
C SER A 66 1.25 25.19 5.87
N LYS A 67 0.53 24.59 4.90
CA LYS A 67 1.09 24.00 3.66
C LYS A 67 2.15 22.93 3.90
N GLN A 68 2.15 22.33 5.09
CA GLN A 68 3.12 21.30 5.47
C GLN A 68 2.47 19.92 5.52
N PRO A 69 3.21 18.87 5.14
CA PRO A 69 2.73 17.49 5.30
C PRO A 69 2.60 17.15 6.79
N VAL A 70 1.49 16.53 7.15
CA VAL A 70 1.24 16.04 8.51
C VAL A 70 1.18 14.50 8.58
N GLY A 71 1.22 13.82 7.44
CA GLY A 71 1.16 12.35 7.34
C GLY A 71 2.47 11.62 7.67
N MET A 72 3.59 12.33 7.86
CA MET A 72 4.91 11.74 8.18
C MET A 72 5.35 10.63 7.20
N GLY A 73 5.08 10.80 5.90
CA GLY A 73 5.42 9.82 4.88
C GLY A 73 4.36 8.72 4.67
N CYS A 74 3.24 8.82 5.38
CA CYS A 74 2.09 7.94 5.23
C CYS A 74 1.03 8.60 4.33
N MET A 75 0.37 7.82 3.48
CA MET A 75 -0.78 8.29 2.71
C MET A 75 -1.90 8.77 3.63
N ASN A 76 -2.64 9.78 3.17
CA ASN A 76 -3.79 10.30 3.91
C ASN A 76 -4.97 9.33 3.83
N MET A 77 -5.01 8.34 4.70
CA MET A 77 -6.09 7.36 4.78
C MET A 77 -7.48 7.98 5.01
N SER A 78 -7.55 9.26 5.42
CA SER A 78 -8.80 10.00 5.60
C SER A 78 -9.18 10.87 4.39
N ASN A 79 -8.57 10.67 3.23
CA ASN A 79 -8.90 11.37 2.01
C ASN A 79 -9.77 10.49 1.10
N GLU A 80 -11.01 10.90 0.84
CA GLU A 80 -11.95 10.14 -0.02
C GLU A 80 -11.40 9.88 -1.43
N VAL A 81 -10.64 10.83 -2.00
CA VAL A 81 -10.08 10.68 -3.35
C VAL A 81 -8.92 9.70 -3.41
N LEU A 82 -8.34 9.32 -2.28
CA LEU A 82 -7.29 8.32 -2.21
C LEU A 82 -7.78 6.95 -2.71
N TYR A 83 -8.97 6.53 -2.30
CA TYR A 83 -9.47 5.18 -2.56
C TYR A 83 -9.70 4.90 -4.05
N PRO A 84 -10.40 5.74 -4.83
CA PRO A 84 -10.51 5.53 -6.27
C PRO A 84 -9.16 5.61 -7.00
N ALA A 85 -8.23 6.44 -6.55
CA ALA A 85 -6.89 6.49 -7.12
C ALA A 85 -6.10 5.19 -6.88
N LEU A 86 -6.19 4.62 -5.67
CA LEU A 86 -5.59 3.31 -5.39
C LEU A 86 -6.23 2.19 -6.20
N ASP A 87 -7.55 2.18 -6.35
CA ASP A 87 -8.24 1.17 -7.17
C ASP A 87 -7.77 1.20 -8.64
N MET A 88 -7.54 2.39 -9.20
CA MET A 88 -6.98 2.54 -10.56
C MET A 88 -5.54 2.00 -10.65
N LEU A 89 -4.68 2.32 -9.69
CA LEU A 89 -3.29 1.83 -9.65
C LEU A 89 -3.23 0.32 -9.48
N ILE A 90 -4.06 -0.24 -8.59
CA ILE A 90 -4.15 -1.68 -8.37
C ILE A 90 -4.63 -2.38 -9.66
N ALA A 91 -5.63 -1.81 -10.36
CA ALA A 91 -6.13 -2.35 -11.62
C ALA A 91 -5.02 -2.41 -12.68
N GLU A 92 -4.25 -1.33 -12.86
CA GLU A 92 -3.16 -1.27 -13.82
C GLU A 92 -2.06 -2.28 -13.50
N MET A 93 -1.65 -2.36 -12.23
CA MET A 93 -0.66 -3.34 -11.79
C MET A 93 -1.17 -4.77 -11.96
N CYS A 94 -2.44 -5.03 -11.68
CA CYS A 94 -3.05 -6.35 -11.91
C CYS A 94 -3.05 -6.73 -13.40
N ASP A 95 -3.22 -5.77 -14.32
CA ASP A 95 -3.11 -6.01 -15.76
C ASP A 95 -1.67 -6.32 -16.20
N VAL A 96 -0.70 -5.69 -15.59
CA VAL A 96 0.73 -5.99 -15.87
C VAL A 96 1.12 -7.37 -15.34
N PHE A 97 0.75 -7.69 -14.10
CA PHE A 97 1.13 -8.94 -13.42
C PHE A 97 0.01 -9.98 -13.48
N ARG A 98 -0.51 -10.25 -14.67
CA ARG A 98 -1.69 -11.11 -14.88
C ARG A 98 -1.51 -12.53 -14.36
N SER A 99 -0.32 -13.08 -14.47
CA SER A 99 0.03 -14.44 -14.02
C SER A 99 0.02 -14.60 -12.51
N SER A 100 0.26 -13.51 -11.77
CA SER A 100 0.24 -13.55 -10.31
C SER A 100 -1.18 -13.68 -9.78
N PRO A 101 -1.50 -14.68 -8.95
CA PRO A 101 -2.75 -14.74 -8.21
C PRO A 101 -2.75 -13.81 -6.99
N TYR A 102 -1.63 -13.13 -6.72
CA TYR A 102 -1.40 -12.33 -5.53
C TYR A 102 -1.05 -10.88 -5.88
N PHE A 103 -1.32 -9.99 -4.92
CA PHE A 103 -0.88 -8.61 -4.91
C PHE A 103 -0.47 -8.23 -3.49
N HIS A 104 0.77 -7.76 -3.31
CA HIS A 104 1.27 -7.35 -2.00
C HIS A 104 1.04 -5.85 -1.79
N ILE A 105 0.43 -5.51 -0.64
CA ILE A 105 0.02 -4.13 -0.33
C ILE A 105 0.96 -3.43 0.66
N GLY A 106 2.09 -4.04 1.01
CA GLY A 106 3.01 -3.52 2.02
C GLY A 106 2.41 -3.52 3.41
N SER A 107 2.28 -2.34 4.01
CA SER A 107 1.63 -2.07 5.31
C SER A 107 2.47 -2.38 6.55
N ASP A 108 3.79 -2.47 6.39
CA ASP A 108 4.76 -2.52 7.48
C ASP A 108 5.15 -1.11 7.96
N GLU A 109 5.73 -1.01 9.12
CA GLU A 109 6.38 0.18 9.71
C GLU A 109 5.59 1.50 9.58
N VAL A 110 4.26 1.43 9.57
CA VAL A 110 3.41 2.60 9.36
C VAL A 110 3.41 3.51 10.58
N THR A 111 3.84 4.75 10.38
CA THR A 111 3.81 5.82 11.36
C THR A 111 2.83 6.91 10.91
N SER A 112 1.56 6.78 11.29
CA SER A 112 0.49 7.71 10.86
C SER A 112 0.15 8.80 11.89
N GLY A 113 0.93 8.93 12.95
CA GLY A 113 0.61 9.62 14.19
C GLY A 113 0.26 11.12 14.12
N ARG A 114 0.15 11.73 12.94
CA ARG A 114 -0.26 13.14 12.78
C ARG A 114 -1.41 13.35 11.78
N LEU A 115 -2.01 12.30 11.26
CA LEU A 115 -3.18 12.44 10.36
C LEU A 115 -4.32 13.20 11.02
N SER A 116 -4.47 13.08 12.35
CA SER A 116 -5.48 13.82 13.14
C SER A 116 -5.35 15.35 13.08
N LEU A 117 -4.20 15.86 12.63
CA LEU A 117 -3.98 17.29 12.40
C LEU A 117 -4.54 17.76 11.04
N HIS A 118 -4.90 16.84 10.15
CA HIS A 118 -5.55 17.20 8.89
C HIS A 118 -7.02 17.57 9.14
N PRO A 119 -7.51 18.72 8.63
CA PRO A 119 -8.88 19.19 8.91
C PRO A 119 -9.97 18.18 8.49
N GLY A 120 -9.77 17.45 7.40
CA GLY A 120 -10.71 16.44 6.90
C GLY A 120 -10.79 15.17 7.74
N TYR A 121 -9.83 14.92 8.63
CA TYR A 121 -9.73 13.67 9.38
C TYR A 121 -11.00 13.36 10.18
N ARG A 122 -11.47 14.31 10.99
CA ARG A 122 -12.66 14.10 11.84
C ARG A 122 -13.93 13.90 11.01
N ALA A 123 -14.07 14.64 9.92
CA ALA A 123 -15.22 14.52 9.02
C ALA A 123 -15.25 13.11 8.39
N PHE A 124 -14.11 12.64 7.91
CA PHE A 124 -13.98 11.28 7.37
C PHE A 124 -14.38 10.22 8.41
N LEU A 125 -13.84 10.30 9.62
CA LEU A 125 -14.21 9.35 10.68
C LEU A 125 -15.72 9.35 10.95
N ALA A 126 -16.33 10.52 11.04
CA ALA A 126 -17.77 10.65 11.27
C ALA A 126 -18.59 10.05 10.12
N THR A 127 -18.23 10.32 8.87
CA THR A 127 -18.92 9.80 7.68
C THR A 127 -18.89 8.27 7.63
N HIS A 128 -17.76 7.66 8.02
CA HIS A 128 -17.57 6.21 7.98
C HIS A 128 -17.88 5.51 9.32
N GLY A 129 -18.38 6.23 10.33
CA GLY A 129 -18.68 5.66 11.65
C GLY A 129 -17.47 5.15 12.41
N LEU A 130 -16.28 5.70 12.13
CA LEU A 130 -15.02 5.33 12.74
C LEU A 130 -14.77 6.20 13.99
N LYS A 131 -14.13 5.63 15.02
CA LYS A 131 -13.93 6.29 16.30
C LYS A 131 -12.53 6.89 16.47
N ASP A 132 -11.54 6.25 15.85
CA ASP A 132 -10.14 6.55 16.09
C ASP A 132 -9.26 6.13 14.89
N GLU A 133 -7.97 6.41 15.00
CA GLU A 133 -6.97 6.09 14.00
C GLU A 133 -6.80 4.57 13.79
N ARG A 134 -6.98 3.77 14.83
CA ARG A 134 -6.91 2.31 14.74
C ARG A 134 -8.04 1.78 13.84
N GLN A 135 -9.25 2.32 13.99
CA GLN A 135 -10.37 1.96 13.14
C GLN A 135 -10.20 2.50 11.71
N LEU A 136 -9.59 3.69 11.55
CA LEU A 136 -9.23 4.21 10.23
C LEU A 136 -8.22 3.29 9.53
N ALA A 137 -7.19 2.85 10.22
CA ALA A 137 -6.22 1.91 9.68
C ALA A 137 -6.86 0.58 9.27
N ALA A 138 -7.76 0.04 10.10
CA ALA A 138 -8.49 -1.18 9.78
C ALA A 138 -9.41 -1.00 8.57
N HIS A 139 -10.11 0.13 8.47
CA HIS A 139 -10.93 0.51 7.33
C HIS A 139 -10.09 0.57 6.05
N PHE A 140 -8.95 1.25 6.10
CA PHE A 140 -8.04 1.37 4.96
C PHE A 140 -7.58 0.00 4.46
N VAL A 141 -7.02 -0.84 5.34
CA VAL A 141 -6.54 -2.18 4.96
C VAL A 141 -7.68 -3.03 4.38
N ALA A 142 -8.86 -3.00 5.00
CA ALA A 142 -10.01 -3.75 4.49
C ALA A 142 -10.46 -3.27 3.11
N ALA A 143 -10.49 -1.95 2.89
CA ALA A 143 -10.85 -1.35 1.60
C ALA A 143 -9.85 -1.73 0.50
N VAL A 144 -8.55 -1.63 0.76
CA VAL A 144 -7.51 -2.01 -0.20
C VAL A 144 -7.56 -3.52 -0.52
N CYS A 145 -7.74 -4.38 0.48
CA CYS A 145 -7.91 -5.81 0.24
C CYS A 145 -9.14 -6.11 -0.63
N ALA A 146 -10.25 -5.38 -0.42
CA ALA A 146 -11.44 -5.50 -1.25
C ALA A 146 -11.19 -5.06 -2.71
N MET A 147 -10.39 -4.01 -2.93
CA MET A 147 -9.97 -3.58 -4.28
C MET A 147 -9.14 -4.69 -4.96
N VAL A 148 -8.14 -5.24 -4.27
CA VAL A 148 -7.32 -6.35 -4.79
C VAL A 148 -8.20 -7.56 -5.17
N LYS A 149 -9.16 -7.91 -4.31
CA LYS A 149 -10.12 -8.99 -4.55
C LYS A 149 -11.04 -8.69 -5.76
N LYS A 150 -11.51 -7.45 -5.91
CA LYS A 150 -12.29 -6.98 -7.05
C LYS A 150 -11.55 -7.21 -8.37
N HIS A 151 -10.23 -7.07 -8.38
CA HIS A 151 -9.37 -7.32 -9.54
C HIS A 151 -8.89 -8.78 -9.64
N GLY A 152 -9.54 -9.71 -8.93
CA GLY A 152 -9.35 -11.16 -9.07
C GLY A 152 -8.10 -11.72 -8.40
N LYS A 153 -7.46 -10.95 -7.51
CA LYS A 153 -6.25 -11.38 -6.79
C LYS A 153 -6.49 -11.51 -5.28
N LYS A 154 -5.57 -12.20 -4.60
CA LYS A 154 -5.51 -12.26 -3.13
C LYS A 154 -4.49 -11.24 -2.64
N ALA A 155 -4.90 -10.44 -1.65
CA ALA A 155 -3.99 -9.51 -1.01
C ALA A 155 -3.00 -10.26 -0.10
N ILE A 156 -1.72 -9.84 -0.17
CA ILE A 156 -0.70 -10.16 0.82
C ILE A 156 -0.31 -8.84 1.48
N LYS A 157 0.00 -8.86 2.76
CA LYS A 157 0.56 -7.72 3.48
C LYS A 157 1.64 -8.17 4.46
N TRP A 158 2.58 -7.28 4.76
CA TRP A 158 3.49 -7.49 5.88
C TRP A 158 2.76 -7.49 7.22
N GLU A 159 3.27 -8.23 8.17
CA GLU A 159 2.97 -8.00 9.60
C GLU A 159 3.20 -6.53 9.94
N GLY A 160 2.21 -5.86 10.55
CA GLY A 160 2.27 -4.41 10.82
C GLY A 160 0.90 -3.78 11.00
N LEU A 161 0.54 -2.81 10.15
CA LEU A 161 -0.69 -2.04 10.27
C LEU A 161 -1.94 -2.93 10.23
N ALA A 162 -2.79 -2.83 11.26
CA ALA A 162 -4.13 -3.42 11.30
C ALA A 162 -4.19 -4.90 10.82
N ASN A 163 -3.31 -5.76 11.34
CA ASN A 163 -3.12 -7.14 10.92
C ASN A 163 -4.41 -7.97 10.77
N PHE A 164 -5.41 -7.69 11.60
CA PHE A 164 -6.64 -8.45 11.67
C PHE A 164 -7.87 -7.69 11.15
N ALA A 165 -7.68 -6.74 10.23
CA ALA A 165 -8.75 -5.91 9.68
C ALA A 165 -9.76 -6.69 8.83
N THR A 166 -9.31 -7.70 8.10
CA THR A 166 -10.15 -8.53 7.22
C THR A 166 -9.58 -9.94 7.10
N LYS A 167 -10.43 -10.91 6.74
CA LYS A 167 -10.02 -12.28 6.41
C LYS A 167 -9.55 -12.44 4.96
N ASP A 168 -9.79 -11.46 4.13
CA ASP A 168 -9.41 -11.46 2.72
C ASP A 168 -7.92 -11.07 2.49
N VAL A 169 -7.04 -11.45 3.43
CA VAL A 169 -5.61 -11.12 3.39
C VAL A 169 -4.74 -12.29 3.86
N ILE A 170 -3.60 -12.44 3.24
CA ILE A 170 -2.50 -13.31 3.68
C ILE A 170 -1.50 -12.42 4.43
N ILE A 171 -1.09 -12.82 5.62
CA ILE A 171 -0.12 -12.05 6.42
C ILE A 171 1.26 -12.65 6.25
N MET A 172 2.20 -11.86 5.75
CA MET A 172 3.60 -12.24 5.65
C MET A 172 4.34 -11.77 6.91
N CYS A 173 4.81 -12.72 7.70
CA CYS A 173 5.52 -12.45 8.95
C CYS A 173 7.00 -12.21 8.63
N TRP A 174 7.58 -11.15 9.18
CA TRP A 174 8.95 -10.74 8.89
C TRP A 174 9.76 -10.35 10.13
N GLU A 175 9.10 -9.97 11.22
CA GLU A 175 9.78 -9.54 12.45
C GLU A 175 10.42 -10.69 13.25
N GLY A 176 10.35 -11.93 12.75
CA GLY A 176 10.88 -13.11 13.45
C GLY A 176 10.09 -13.47 14.71
N ASN A 177 8.89 -12.92 14.89
CA ASN A 177 8.05 -13.18 16.04
C ASN A 177 7.16 -14.41 15.81
N SER A 178 7.65 -15.57 16.25
CA SER A 178 6.92 -16.84 16.12
C SER A 178 5.56 -16.84 16.85
N THR A 179 5.38 -16.00 17.88
CA THR A 179 4.11 -15.90 18.61
C THR A 179 3.04 -15.21 17.79
N PHE A 180 3.40 -14.20 17.00
CA PHE A 180 2.46 -13.52 16.11
C PHE A 180 1.93 -14.46 15.01
N ALA A 181 2.80 -15.21 14.35
CA ALA A 181 2.40 -16.18 13.33
C ALA A 181 1.44 -17.23 13.91
N SER A 182 1.73 -17.73 15.13
CA SER A 182 0.86 -18.66 15.83
C SER A 182 -0.50 -18.05 16.20
N GLU A 183 -0.52 -16.79 16.63
CA GLU A 183 -1.76 -16.06 16.91
C GLU A 183 -2.61 -15.88 15.63
N ALA A 184 -1.97 -15.47 14.52
CA ALA A 184 -2.63 -15.28 13.25
C ALA A 184 -3.27 -16.58 12.74
N LEU A 185 -2.54 -17.70 12.83
CA LEU A 185 -3.05 -19.03 12.49
C LEU A 185 -4.21 -19.43 13.39
N ALA A 186 -4.11 -19.23 14.71
CA ALA A 186 -5.18 -19.54 15.66
C ALA A 186 -6.45 -18.71 15.41
N ARG A 187 -6.28 -17.51 14.88
CA ARG A 187 -7.39 -16.66 14.42
C ARG A 187 -7.91 -17.04 13.02
N GLY A 188 -7.35 -18.08 12.37
CA GLY A 188 -7.79 -18.57 11.06
C GLY A 188 -7.31 -17.69 9.88
N TYR A 189 -6.17 -17.02 10.01
CA TYR A 189 -5.51 -16.33 8.90
C TYR A 189 -4.55 -17.27 8.19
N THR A 190 -4.38 -17.07 6.89
CA THR A 190 -3.25 -17.63 6.15
C THR A 190 -2.02 -16.79 6.41
N THR A 191 -0.88 -17.42 6.71
CA THR A 191 0.40 -16.74 6.94
C THR A 191 1.49 -17.28 6.02
N ILE A 192 2.46 -16.42 5.72
CA ILE A 192 3.75 -16.75 5.12
C ILE A 192 4.80 -16.41 6.18
N THR A 193 5.71 -17.34 6.48
CA THR A 193 6.79 -17.20 7.48
C THR A 193 8.13 -17.50 6.87
#